data_52243bebf31774a8602518bfc8d65742
#
_entry.id   52243bebf31774a8602518bfc8d65742
#
_cell.length_a   1.000
_cell.length_b   1.000
_cell.length_c   1.000
_cell.angle_alpha   90.00
_cell.angle_beta   90.00
_cell.angle_gamma   90.00
#
_symmetry.space_group_name_H-M   'P 1'
#
loop_
_entity.id
_entity.type
_entity.pdbx_description
1 polymer ?
#
loop_
_entity_poly.entity_id
_entity_poly.type
_entity_poly.pdbx_seq_one_letter_code
_entity_poly.pdbx_strand_id
1 'polypeptide(L)'
;MTIKKLLISNRGEIASRIIKSAHDMGITCVAIYTEADKNTPYVREADQSFKLSDSYLNAKEILEIAKKNNVDAIHPGYGFLSENANFANNVKKAGIKWVGPSANAIKKMGDKITAKTLAEKAGVPTLPSGSSAKDANKIGYPILVKAAAGGGGKGMRIVKSSKDLKESIASAEREAEGGFGDKRVFLERYIEKSRHIEVQILGDSYGNLVHLGERECSIQRRHQKVVEESPSPMVDDSMREKMGDAAIKLASKLKYESAGTVEFLVDEKTKEFWFLEVNTRLQVEHPVTEEVTGIDLVKEQLRIAEGESLGYDQSDIDWFGSSIEVRLYAEDPNNDFLPVTGKMISFLPADDPLVRWDVGIESGSIITPDFDPMLAKVISYGETRTEAAKKLALALENSHFGGMQTNREFLIAILRSEKFLKGATTTDFIEKEKLSGEVDLSEEEIKNYAKAASLWIQGLNRENASVLTNMDSGWNNARLPFQEVKLSLKDTNFVINYKKSRDGKFKFSDSELATVYDWQDNFIDVEISGSRLRSKVSFEDNLLLIHTY
;
A
#
# COMPACT_ATOMS: atom_id res chain seq x y z
N MET A 1 -8.62 18.85 26.63
CA MET A 1 -9.77 17.92 26.77
C MET A 1 -9.41 16.62 26.11
N THR A 2 -9.51 15.53 26.82
CA THR A 2 -9.19 14.17 26.34
C THR A 2 -10.20 13.71 25.28
N ILE A 3 -9.74 13.04 24.25
CA ILE A 3 -10.59 12.40 23.23
C ILE A 3 -11.05 11.07 23.78
N LYS A 4 -12.36 10.90 23.94
CA LYS A 4 -12.97 9.64 24.40
C LYS A 4 -13.64 8.88 23.26
N LYS A 5 -14.10 9.60 22.26
CA LYS A 5 -14.78 9.05 21.10
C LYS A 5 -14.27 9.68 19.80
N LEU A 6 -13.71 8.86 18.92
CA LEU A 6 -13.10 9.24 17.64
C LEU A 6 -13.95 8.73 16.48
N LEU A 7 -14.33 9.59 15.55
CA LEU A 7 -14.87 9.17 14.26
C LEU A 7 -13.73 9.07 13.24
N ILE A 8 -13.63 7.93 12.56
CA ILE A 8 -12.70 7.71 11.47
C ILE A 8 -13.42 8.01 10.14
N SER A 9 -13.05 9.14 9.52
CA SER A 9 -13.63 9.57 8.24
C SER A 9 -12.87 8.98 7.06
N ASN A 10 -12.74 7.66 7.05
CA ASN A 10 -12.01 6.91 6.03
C ASN A 10 -12.47 5.45 5.99
N ARG A 11 -11.84 4.62 5.14
CA ARG A 11 -12.14 3.21 4.90
C ARG A 11 -10.88 2.36 4.78
N GLY A 12 -11.07 1.04 4.65
CA GLY A 12 -10.01 0.09 4.32
C GLY A 12 -8.93 0.02 5.39
N GLU A 13 -7.69 -0.25 4.96
CA GLU A 13 -6.57 -0.51 5.87
C GLU A 13 -6.26 0.67 6.80
N ILE A 14 -6.40 1.92 6.31
CA ILE A 14 -6.12 3.09 7.14
C ILE A 14 -7.16 3.28 8.25
N ALA A 15 -8.41 2.89 8.01
CA ALA A 15 -9.41 2.91 9.06
C ALA A 15 -9.06 1.90 10.17
N SER A 16 -8.73 0.65 9.81
CA SER A 16 -8.24 -0.37 10.75
C SER A 16 -6.98 0.10 11.50
N ARG A 17 -6.02 0.72 10.78
CA ARG A 17 -4.79 1.26 11.35
C ARG A 17 -5.06 2.32 12.43
N ILE A 18 -5.97 3.26 12.15
CA ILE A 18 -6.34 4.33 13.10
C ILE A 18 -7.10 3.73 14.28
N ILE A 19 -8.04 2.81 14.05
CA ILE A 19 -8.81 2.12 15.10
C ILE A 19 -7.85 1.45 16.09
N LYS A 20 -6.85 0.71 15.58
CA LYS A 20 -5.85 0.04 16.42
C LYS A 20 -5.14 1.01 17.36
N SER A 21 -4.60 2.12 16.87
CA SER A 21 -3.90 3.09 17.73
C SER A 21 -4.86 3.78 18.69
N ALA A 22 -6.08 4.09 18.29
CA ALA A 22 -7.09 4.69 19.15
C ALA A 22 -7.52 3.74 20.28
N HIS A 23 -7.73 2.46 19.99
CA HIS A 23 -8.02 1.43 20.99
C HIS A 23 -6.87 1.25 21.99
N ASP A 24 -5.61 1.26 21.53
CA ASP A 24 -4.43 1.24 22.41
C ASP A 24 -4.39 2.43 23.38
N MET A 25 -5.01 3.55 23.01
CA MET A 25 -5.16 4.75 23.86
C MET A 25 -6.46 4.73 24.69
N GLY A 26 -7.29 3.69 24.59
CA GLY A 26 -8.57 3.58 25.31
C GLY A 26 -9.67 4.47 24.71
N ILE A 27 -9.57 4.84 23.44
CA ILE A 27 -10.52 5.71 22.74
C ILE A 27 -11.56 4.84 22.02
N THR A 28 -12.83 5.12 22.23
CA THR A 28 -13.95 4.50 21.49
C THR A 28 -13.98 4.95 20.05
N CYS A 29 -14.05 4.01 19.11
CA CYS A 29 -13.98 4.26 17.68
C CYS A 29 -15.36 4.19 17.01
N VAL A 30 -15.64 5.16 16.15
CA VAL A 30 -16.82 5.22 15.30
C VAL A 30 -16.36 5.15 13.84
N ALA A 31 -16.75 4.09 13.14
CA ALA A 31 -16.54 3.94 11.72
C ALA A 31 -17.73 4.44 10.91
N ILE A 32 -17.47 4.90 9.69
CA ILE A 32 -18.50 5.15 8.68
C ILE A 32 -18.24 4.24 7.48
N TYR A 33 -19.29 3.80 6.81
CA TYR A 33 -19.15 2.88 5.67
C TYR A 33 -20.21 3.09 4.60
N THR A 34 -19.88 2.77 3.36
CA THR A 34 -20.85 2.66 2.24
C THR A 34 -21.33 1.23 2.10
N GLU A 35 -22.36 0.97 1.26
CA GLU A 35 -22.86 -0.40 1.04
C GLU A 35 -21.76 -1.36 0.58
N ALA A 36 -20.79 -0.88 -0.23
CA ALA A 36 -19.69 -1.69 -0.71
C ALA A 36 -18.76 -2.18 0.43
N ASP A 37 -18.66 -1.41 1.50
CA ASP A 37 -17.73 -1.69 2.61
C ASP A 37 -18.37 -2.35 3.83
N LYS A 38 -19.68 -2.61 3.83
CA LYS A 38 -20.43 -3.05 5.01
C LYS A 38 -19.88 -4.31 5.71
N ASN A 39 -19.19 -5.16 4.96
CA ASN A 39 -18.63 -6.43 5.45
C ASN A 39 -17.11 -6.38 5.62
N THR A 40 -16.47 -5.23 5.46
CA THR A 40 -15.01 -5.11 5.60
C THR A 40 -14.57 -5.12 7.07
N PRO A 41 -13.30 -5.51 7.36
CA PRO A 41 -12.81 -5.68 8.73
C PRO A 41 -13.00 -4.45 9.61
N TYR A 42 -12.61 -3.26 9.16
CA TYR A 42 -12.65 -2.03 9.97
C TYR A 42 -14.05 -1.67 10.49
N VAL A 43 -15.13 -2.08 9.77
CA VAL A 43 -16.52 -1.83 10.17
C VAL A 43 -16.89 -2.63 11.42
N ARG A 44 -16.31 -3.82 11.57
CA ARG A 44 -16.49 -4.69 12.74
C ARG A 44 -15.49 -4.42 13.86
N GLU A 45 -14.30 -3.90 13.52
CA GLU A 45 -13.26 -3.53 14.48
C GLU A 45 -13.64 -2.30 15.29
N ALA A 46 -14.42 -1.38 14.72
CA ALA A 46 -14.91 -0.20 15.41
C ALA A 46 -16.01 -0.56 16.43
N ASP A 47 -16.06 0.19 17.55
CA ASP A 47 -17.09 0.01 18.59
C ASP A 47 -18.50 0.35 18.09
N GLN A 48 -18.59 1.29 17.15
CA GLN A 48 -19.83 1.70 16.50
C GLN A 48 -19.58 1.96 15.01
N SER A 49 -20.55 1.65 14.17
CA SER A 49 -20.43 1.90 12.73
C SER A 49 -21.74 2.46 12.16
N PHE A 50 -21.64 3.41 11.24
CA PHE A 50 -22.77 4.08 10.63
C PHE A 50 -22.66 4.06 9.10
N LYS A 51 -23.76 3.65 8.46
CA LYS A 51 -23.84 3.63 7.00
C LYS A 51 -24.02 5.05 6.46
N LEU A 52 -23.22 5.40 5.48
CA LEU A 52 -23.40 6.60 4.66
C LEU A 52 -24.46 6.36 3.57
N SER A 53 -25.20 7.41 3.23
CA SER A 53 -26.21 7.36 2.18
C SER A 53 -25.60 7.24 0.78
N ASP A 54 -24.40 7.79 0.57
CA ASP A 54 -23.77 7.91 -0.74
C ASP A 54 -22.24 7.68 -0.66
N SER A 55 -21.48 8.64 -0.18
CA SER A 55 -20.03 8.70 -0.40
C SER A 55 -19.25 9.20 0.82
N TYR A 56 -17.98 8.74 0.96
CA TYR A 56 -17.02 9.28 1.92
C TYR A 56 -16.66 10.76 1.66
N LEU A 57 -17.11 11.34 0.54
CA LEU A 57 -16.96 12.77 0.25
C LEU A 57 -18.14 13.60 0.76
N ASN A 58 -19.16 12.98 1.35
CA ASN A 58 -20.31 13.68 1.90
C ASN A 58 -20.00 14.29 3.28
N ALA A 59 -19.26 15.41 3.26
CA ALA A 59 -18.82 16.13 4.45
C ALA A 59 -19.97 16.52 5.40
N LYS A 60 -21.16 16.82 4.85
CA LYS A 60 -22.32 17.23 5.64
C LYS A 60 -22.86 16.05 6.46
N GLU A 61 -23.09 14.91 5.82
CA GLU A 61 -23.59 13.70 6.47
C GLU A 61 -22.62 13.19 7.54
N ILE A 62 -21.31 13.16 7.23
CA ILE A 62 -20.26 12.76 8.19
C ILE A 62 -20.31 13.64 9.44
N LEU A 63 -20.46 14.96 9.26
CA LEU A 63 -20.56 15.88 10.39
C LEU A 63 -21.86 15.73 11.19
N GLU A 64 -22.98 15.40 10.54
CA GLU A 64 -24.26 15.09 11.21
C GLU A 64 -24.16 13.81 12.03
N ILE A 65 -23.53 12.74 11.50
CA ILE A 65 -23.26 11.51 12.23
C ILE A 65 -22.39 11.80 13.46
N ALA A 66 -21.30 12.57 13.29
CA ALA A 66 -20.41 12.92 14.38
C ALA A 66 -21.13 13.67 15.53
N LYS A 67 -21.96 14.66 15.20
CA LYS A 67 -22.75 15.43 16.17
C LYS A 67 -23.78 14.56 16.90
N LYS A 68 -24.55 13.76 16.15
CA LYS A 68 -25.60 12.90 16.70
C LYS A 68 -25.06 11.87 17.69
N ASN A 69 -23.82 11.45 17.50
CA ASN A 69 -23.17 10.41 18.29
C ASN A 69 -22.19 10.97 19.33
N ASN A 70 -22.19 12.29 19.57
CA ASN A 70 -21.33 12.96 20.53
C ASN A 70 -19.84 12.60 20.35
N VAL A 71 -19.35 12.68 19.12
CA VAL A 71 -17.95 12.42 18.78
C VAL A 71 -17.09 13.59 19.21
N ASP A 72 -15.98 13.33 19.90
CA ASP A 72 -15.04 14.35 20.38
C ASP A 72 -14.08 14.82 19.28
N ALA A 73 -13.68 13.90 18.39
CA ALA A 73 -12.70 14.16 17.35
C ALA A 73 -12.99 13.39 16.05
N ILE A 74 -12.52 13.93 14.92
CA ILE A 74 -12.56 13.27 13.61
C ILE A 74 -11.14 13.11 13.08
N HIS A 75 -10.76 11.88 12.75
CA HIS A 75 -9.52 11.57 12.05
C HIS A 75 -9.81 11.28 10.57
N PRO A 76 -9.25 12.04 9.63
CA PRO A 76 -9.55 11.88 8.21
C PRO A 76 -8.73 10.78 7.50
N GLY A 77 -7.68 10.26 8.12
CA GLY A 77 -6.72 9.40 7.45
C GLY A 77 -6.01 10.11 6.30
N TYR A 78 -6.02 9.47 5.13
CA TYR A 78 -5.52 10.05 3.87
C TYR A 78 -6.56 9.88 2.74
N GLY A 79 -6.41 10.64 1.64
CA GLY A 79 -7.42 10.67 0.56
C GLY A 79 -8.73 11.32 1.01
N PHE A 80 -9.79 11.13 0.25
CA PHE A 80 -11.14 11.66 0.51
C PHE A 80 -11.15 13.13 0.98
N LEU A 81 -11.52 13.35 2.25
CA LEU A 81 -11.65 14.70 2.84
C LEU A 81 -10.43 15.12 3.67
N SER A 82 -9.34 14.34 3.70
CA SER A 82 -8.17 14.63 4.54
C SER A 82 -7.49 15.97 4.21
N GLU A 83 -7.50 16.36 2.95
CA GLU A 83 -6.94 17.63 2.47
C GLU A 83 -8.03 18.65 2.09
N ASN A 84 -9.25 18.51 2.64
CA ASN A 84 -10.33 19.44 2.44
C ASN A 84 -10.37 20.51 3.54
N ALA A 85 -9.85 21.70 3.24
CA ALA A 85 -9.79 22.82 4.19
C ALA A 85 -11.18 23.25 4.71
N ASN A 86 -12.23 23.17 3.88
CA ASN A 86 -13.59 23.51 4.28
C ASN A 86 -14.15 22.50 5.28
N PHE A 87 -13.90 21.21 5.06
CA PHE A 87 -14.32 20.16 5.99
C PHE A 87 -13.62 20.31 7.33
N ALA A 88 -12.29 20.45 7.35
CA ALA A 88 -11.51 20.69 8.57
C ALA A 88 -12.04 21.89 9.37
N ASN A 89 -12.35 23.00 8.67
CA ASN A 89 -12.90 24.20 9.30
C ASN A 89 -14.33 23.97 9.84
N ASN A 90 -15.18 23.22 9.13
CA ASN A 90 -16.55 22.92 9.57
C ASN A 90 -16.56 21.99 10.78
N VAL A 91 -15.64 21.02 10.86
CA VAL A 91 -15.44 20.17 12.04
C VAL A 91 -15.09 21.02 13.26
N LYS A 92 -14.09 21.91 13.14
CA LYS A 92 -13.70 22.83 14.23
C LYS A 92 -14.85 23.77 14.64
N LYS A 93 -15.60 24.34 13.68
CA LYS A 93 -16.79 25.17 13.96
C LYS A 93 -17.91 24.42 14.66
N ALA A 94 -18.00 23.12 14.49
CA ALA A 94 -18.97 22.26 15.17
C ALA A 94 -18.56 21.93 16.63
N GLY A 95 -17.41 22.42 17.10
CA GLY A 95 -16.86 22.10 18.43
C GLY A 95 -16.20 20.72 18.51
N ILE A 96 -15.97 20.07 17.37
CA ILE A 96 -15.32 18.76 17.28
C ILE A 96 -13.84 18.98 16.93
N LYS A 97 -12.94 18.22 17.55
CA LYS A 97 -11.52 18.28 17.27
C LYS A 97 -11.22 17.68 15.89
N TRP A 98 -10.38 18.36 15.15
CA TRP A 98 -9.85 17.89 13.87
C TRP A 98 -8.48 17.27 14.10
N VAL A 99 -8.31 15.99 13.81
CA VAL A 99 -7.02 15.30 13.91
C VAL A 99 -6.27 15.48 12.60
N GLY A 100 -5.50 16.53 12.52
CA GLY A 100 -4.78 16.93 11.31
C GLY A 100 -4.37 18.41 11.35
N PRO A 101 -3.69 18.90 10.31
CA PRO A 101 -3.20 20.26 10.25
C PRO A 101 -4.34 21.28 10.12
N SER A 102 -4.00 22.55 10.35
CA SER A 102 -4.98 23.63 10.27
C SER A 102 -5.57 23.78 8.85
N ALA A 103 -6.85 24.19 8.76
CA ALA A 103 -7.50 24.45 7.48
C ALA A 103 -6.73 25.47 6.61
N ASN A 104 -6.00 26.41 7.24
CA ASN A 104 -5.16 27.37 6.55
C ASN A 104 -3.92 26.72 5.93
N ALA A 105 -3.28 25.79 6.64
CA ALA A 105 -2.15 25.02 6.11
C ALA A 105 -2.59 24.15 4.92
N ILE A 106 -3.71 23.43 5.07
CA ILE A 106 -4.30 22.63 3.99
C ILE A 106 -4.57 23.49 2.76
N LYS A 107 -5.24 24.63 2.93
CA LYS A 107 -5.58 25.53 1.82
C LYS A 107 -4.36 26.07 1.09
N LYS A 108 -3.32 26.48 1.84
CA LYS A 108 -2.09 27.07 1.26
C LYS A 108 -1.27 26.03 0.50
N MET A 109 -1.19 24.81 1.02
CA MET A 109 -0.39 23.75 0.41
C MET A 109 -1.11 23.04 -0.73
N GLY A 110 -2.44 23.05 -0.75
CA GLY A 110 -3.24 22.50 -1.85
C GLY A 110 -3.12 23.28 -3.18
N ASP A 111 -2.62 24.51 -3.16
CA ASP A 111 -2.30 25.28 -4.37
C ASP A 111 -0.79 25.26 -4.62
N LYS A 112 -0.34 24.53 -5.65
CA LYS A 112 1.10 24.29 -5.93
C LYS A 112 1.90 25.56 -6.18
N ILE A 113 1.30 26.59 -6.76
CA ILE A 113 1.95 27.88 -7.00
C ILE A 113 2.17 28.60 -5.67
N THR A 114 1.16 28.62 -4.82
CA THR A 114 1.26 29.19 -3.47
C THR A 114 2.27 28.44 -2.61
N ALA A 115 2.23 27.11 -2.64
CA ALA A 115 3.16 26.24 -1.90
C ALA A 115 4.61 26.50 -2.32
N LYS A 116 4.89 26.57 -3.61
CA LYS A 116 6.21 26.90 -4.15
C LYS A 116 6.70 28.28 -3.72
N THR A 117 5.84 29.29 -3.84
CA THR A 117 6.16 30.66 -3.40
C THR A 117 6.49 30.70 -1.89
N LEU A 118 5.80 29.92 -1.07
CA LEU A 118 6.08 29.81 0.36
C LEU A 118 7.40 29.09 0.63
N ALA A 119 7.71 28.03 -0.12
CA ALA A 119 8.98 27.32 -0.05
C ALA A 119 10.15 28.26 -0.39
N GLU A 120 10.07 29.03 -1.48
CA GLU A 120 11.06 30.04 -1.85
C GLU A 120 11.27 31.09 -0.74
N LYS A 121 10.18 31.62 -0.17
CA LYS A 121 10.23 32.56 0.96
C LYS A 121 10.80 31.96 2.25
N ALA A 122 10.72 30.66 2.40
CA ALA A 122 11.33 29.91 3.50
C ALA A 122 12.82 29.59 3.24
N GLY A 123 13.34 29.89 2.04
CA GLY A 123 14.70 29.55 1.63
C GLY A 123 14.88 28.08 1.28
N VAL A 124 13.80 27.37 0.97
CA VAL A 124 13.81 25.97 0.51
C VAL A 124 14.12 25.95 -0.98
N PRO A 125 15.07 25.14 -1.45
CA PRO A 125 15.39 25.02 -2.87
C PRO A 125 14.16 24.64 -3.71
N THR A 126 13.92 25.33 -4.82
CA THR A 126 12.84 25.03 -5.77
C THR A 126 13.39 24.95 -7.19
N LEU A 127 12.77 24.09 -8.02
CA LEU A 127 13.14 24.02 -9.43
C LEU A 127 12.80 25.36 -10.14
N PRO A 128 13.62 25.78 -11.13
CA PRO A 128 13.27 26.90 -11.99
C PRO A 128 11.89 26.71 -12.62
N SER A 129 11.02 27.73 -12.51
CA SER A 129 9.66 27.65 -12.99
C SER A 129 9.17 28.96 -13.58
N GLY A 130 8.04 28.90 -14.29
CA GLY A 130 7.41 30.07 -14.90
C GLY A 130 6.04 29.74 -15.48
N SER A 131 5.39 30.73 -16.08
CA SER A 131 4.04 30.59 -16.64
C SER A 131 3.95 30.95 -18.12
N SER A 132 5.04 31.38 -18.73
CA SER A 132 5.05 31.90 -20.11
C SER A 132 6.08 31.19 -20.99
N ALA A 133 5.91 31.31 -22.33
CA ALA A 133 6.90 30.84 -23.29
C ALA A 133 8.29 31.51 -23.15
N LYS A 134 8.34 32.75 -22.61
CA LYS A 134 9.61 33.41 -22.29
C LYS A 134 10.31 32.75 -21.13
N ASP A 135 9.54 32.31 -20.12
CA ASP A 135 10.07 31.58 -18.98
C ASP A 135 10.58 30.22 -19.41
N ALA A 136 9.87 29.53 -20.32
CA ALA A 136 10.31 28.24 -20.86
C ALA A 136 11.74 28.29 -21.44
N ASN A 137 12.09 29.36 -22.16
CA ASN A 137 13.43 29.53 -22.70
C ASN A 137 14.50 29.76 -21.63
N LYS A 138 14.13 30.36 -20.49
CA LYS A 138 15.04 30.55 -19.34
C LYS A 138 15.21 29.29 -18.52
N ILE A 139 14.12 28.52 -18.34
CA ILE A 139 14.09 27.24 -17.64
C ILE A 139 14.96 26.22 -18.38
N GLY A 140 14.91 26.22 -19.71
CA GLY A 140 15.57 25.23 -20.57
C GLY A 140 14.81 23.90 -20.66
N TYR A 141 14.91 23.26 -21.82
CA TYR A 141 14.26 21.96 -22.08
C TYR A 141 15.12 20.80 -21.60
N PRO A 142 14.52 19.66 -21.19
CA PRO A 142 13.08 19.40 -21.15
C PRO A 142 12.37 20.12 -20.01
N ILE A 143 11.07 20.41 -20.21
CA ILE A 143 10.20 21.12 -19.29
C ILE A 143 9.01 20.24 -18.94
N LEU A 144 8.56 20.31 -17.69
CA LEU A 144 7.32 19.70 -17.23
C LEU A 144 6.22 20.77 -17.13
N VAL A 145 5.12 20.57 -17.85
CA VAL A 145 3.88 21.35 -17.68
C VAL A 145 3.09 20.70 -16.55
N LYS A 146 2.68 21.46 -15.55
CA LYS A 146 1.95 20.98 -14.36
C LYS A 146 0.68 21.79 -14.12
N ALA A 147 -0.43 21.15 -13.72
CA ALA A 147 -1.59 21.81 -13.18
C ALA A 147 -1.29 22.47 -11.82
N ALA A 148 -1.85 23.65 -11.55
CA ALA A 148 -1.68 24.34 -10.27
C ALA A 148 -2.45 23.66 -9.13
N ALA A 149 -3.59 23.03 -9.44
CA ALA A 149 -4.43 22.27 -8.52
C ALA A 149 -4.33 20.76 -8.81
N GLY A 150 -4.66 19.93 -7.80
CA GLY A 150 -4.73 18.47 -7.91
C GLY A 150 -3.40 17.75 -7.67
N GLY A 151 -3.45 16.41 -7.69
CA GLY A 151 -2.35 15.50 -7.37
C GLY A 151 -2.33 14.27 -8.27
N GLY A 152 -1.47 13.28 -7.95
CA GLY A 152 -1.40 12.00 -8.66
C GLY A 152 -0.94 12.07 -10.11
N GLY A 153 -0.19 13.11 -10.50
CA GLY A 153 0.39 13.24 -11.85
C GLY A 153 -0.59 13.61 -12.96
N LYS A 154 -1.86 13.82 -12.68
CA LYS A 154 -2.84 14.25 -13.67
C LYS A 154 -2.53 15.68 -14.16
N GLY A 155 -2.66 15.92 -15.47
CA GLY A 155 -2.33 17.21 -16.09
C GLY A 155 -0.83 17.50 -16.23
N MET A 156 0.04 16.48 -16.09
CA MET A 156 1.49 16.62 -16.30
C MET A 156 1.90 16.20 -17.70
N ARG A 157 2.78 16.99 -18.36
CA ARG A 157 3.31 16.70 -19.70
C ARG A 157 4.77 17.11 -19.80
N ILE A 158 5.59 16.18 -20.27
CA ILE A 158 7.01 16.45 -20.57
C ILE A 158 7.11 17.05 -21.96
N VAL A 159 7.71 18.23 -22.06
CA VAL A 159 7.93 18.97 -23.30
C VAL A 159 9.41 19.01 -23.59
N LYS A 160 9.84 18.35 -24.68
CA LYS A 160 11.25 18.23 -25.05
C LYS A 160 11.74 19.41 -25.91
N SER A 161 10.83 20.13 -26.55
CA SER A 161 11.18 21.24 -27.44
C SER A 161 10.16 22.35 -27.42
N SER A 162 10.58 23.56 -27.84
CA SER A 162 9.69 24.73 -27.93
C SER A 162 8.53 24.56 -28.92
N LYS A 163 8.65 23.66 -29.89
CA LYS A 163 7.63 23.40 -30.92
C LYS A 163 6.35 22.84 -30.29
N ASP A 164 6.49 21.98 -29.28
CA ASP A 164 5.39 21.21 -28.68
C ASP A 164 4.78 21.95 -27.47
N LEU A 165 5.42 23.05 -27.02
CA LEU A 165 5.06 23.73 -25.78
C LEU A 165 3.62 24.27 -25.78
N LYS A 166 3.22 24.96 -26.84
CA LYS A 166 1.90 25.59 -26.92
C LYS A 166 0.75 24.58 -26.88
N GLU A 167 0.90 23.47 -27.60
CA GLU A 167 -0.08 22.41 -27.61
C GLU A 167 -0.15 21.67 -26.27
N SER A 168 1.01 21.40 -25.67
CA SER A 168 1.12 20.76 -24.35
C SER A 168 0.48 21.59 -23.24
N ILE A 169 0.67 22.91 -23.23
CA ILE A 169 0.00 23.83 -22.29
C ILE A 169 -1.51 23.75 -22.50
N ALA A 170 -2.02 23.96 -23.71
CA ALA A 170 -3.45 23.94 -23.99
C ALA A 170 -4.13 22.60 -23.64
N SER A 171 -3.42 21.50 -23.83
CA SER A 171 -3.91 20.17 -23.46
C SER A 171 -3.93 20.00 -21.92
N ALA A 172 -2.89 20.44 -21.20
CA ALA A 172 -2.83 20.38 -19.75
C ALA A 172 -3.89 21.29 -19.09
N GLU A 173 -4.15 22.47 -19.65
CA GLU A 173 -5.22 23.38 -19.19
C GLU A 173 -6.61 22.74 -19.28
N ARG A 174 -6.93 22.08 -20.41
CA ARG A 174 -8.22 21.36 -20.57
C ARG A 174 -8.38 20.23 -19.57
N GLU A 175 -7.32 19.45 -19.37
CA GLU A 175 -7.33 18.33 -18.41
C GLU A 175 -7.48 18.85 -16.97
N ALA A 176 -6.76 19.91 -16.62
CA ALA A 176 -6.82 20.52 -15.30
C ALA A 176 -8.21 21.13 -15.02
N GLU A 177 -8.82 21.80 -16.00
CA GLU A 177 -10.18 22.35 -15.88
C GLU A 177 -11.22 21.24 -15.70
N GLY A 178 -11.13 20.16 -16.50
CA GLY A 178 -12.05 19.02 -16.41
C GLY A 178 -11.90 18.20 -15.14
N GLY A 179 -10.65 18.02 -14.65
CA GLY A 179 -10.37 17.19 -13.49
C GLY A 179 -10.44 17.91 -12.13
N PHE A 180 -10.13 19.21 -12.11
CA PHE A 180 -9.96 19.97 -10.86
C PHE A 180 -10.77 21.27 -10.80
N GLY A 181 -11.43 21.66 -11.89
CA GLY A 181 -12.16 22.93 -11.99
C GLY A 181 -11.24 24.17 -12.00
N ASP A 182 -9.94 24.00 -12.23
CA ASP A 182 -8.94 25.06 -12.27
C ASP A 182 -7.98 24.82 -13.43
N LYS A 183 -8.05 25.68 -14.45
CA LYS A 183 -7.25 25.59 -15.67
C LYS A 183 -5.81 26.08 -15.54
N ARG A 184 -5.43 26.66 -14.40
CA ARG A 184 -4.08 27.19 -14.22
C ARG A 184 -3.04 26.10 -14.33
N VAL A 185 -2.03 26.35 -15.17
CA VAL A 185 -0.84 25.51 -15.31
C VAL A 185 0.42 26.33 -15.15
N PHE A 186 1.51 25.70 -14.80
CA PHE A 186 2.84 26.32 -14.75
C PHE A 186 3.90 25.38 -15.35
N LEU A 187 5.03 25.96 -15.70
CA LEU A 187 6.17 25.29 -16.31
C LEU A 187 7.25 25.10 -15.26
N GLU A 188 7.88 23.94 -15.26
CA GLU A 188 8.96 23.63 -14.34
C GLU A 188 10.05 22.85 -15.05
N ARG A 189 11.31 23.00 -14.63
CA ARG A 189 12.41 22.18 -15.17
C ARG A 189 12.15 20.71 -14.90
N TYR A 190 12.32 19.87 -15.93
CA TYR A 190 12.21 18.42 -15.80
C TYR A 190 13.59 17.80 -15.48
N ILE A 191 13.65 16.95 -14.46
CA ILE A 191 14.84 16.18 -14.07
C ILE A 191 14.65 14.74 -14.57
N GLU A 192 15.50 14.33 -15.51
CA GLU A 192 15.33 13.03 -16.21
C GLU A 192 15.63 11.83 -15.30
N LYS A 193 16.65 11.95 -14.44
CA LYS A 193 17.04 10.90 -13.49
C LYS A 193 16.88 11.44 -12.08
N SER A 194 15.71 11.24 -11.56
CA SER A 194 15.35 11.76 -10.25
C SER A 194 14.94 10.65 -9.30
N ARG A 195 15.08 10.95 -8.02
CA ARG A 195 14.49 10.21 -6.92
C ARG A 195 13.42 11.05 -6.27
N HIS A 196 12.41 10.38 -5.78
CA HIS A 196 11.34 10.97 -5.00
C HIS A 196 11.63 10.67 -3.53
N ILE A 197 12.08 11.68 -2.82
CA ILE A 197 12.42 11.58 -1.39
C ILE A 197 11.54 12.56 -0.63
N GLU A 198 11.03 12.13 0.50
CA GLU A 198 10.12 12.93 1.30
C GLU A 198 10.55 12.94 2.76
N VAL A 199 10.25 14.01 3.48
CA VAL A 199 10.57 14.18 4.89
C VAL A 199 9.31 14.23 5.72
N GLN A 200 9.19 13.31 6.68
CA GLN A 200 8.10 13.31 7.65
C GLN A 200 8.30 14.45 8.65
N ILE A 201 7.31 15.33 8.77
CA ILE A 201 7.28 16.36 9.80
C ILE A 201 6.18 16.09 10.81
N LEU A 202 6.39 16.54 12.04
CA LEU A 202 5.42 16.52 13.11
C LEU A 202 5.51 17.81 13.91
N GLY A 203 4.35 18.43 14.17
CA GLY A 203 4.30 19.69 14.89
C GLY A 203 3.14 19.75 15.87
N ASP A 204 3.32 20.44 16.98
CA ASP A 204 2.29 20.67 17.98
C ASP A 204 1.71 22.10 17.92
N SER A 205 0.68 22.36 18.73
CA SER A 205 0.04 23.68 18.82
C SER A 205 0.87 24.73 19.55
N TYR A 206 1.99 24.36 20.17
CA TYR A 206 2.90 25.24 20.90
C TYR A 206 4.03 25.77 20.02
N GLY A 207 4.17 25.22 18.81
CA GLY A 207 5.19 25.61 17.83
C GLY A 207 6.44 24.73 17.86
N ASN A 208 6.43 23.64 18.63
CA ASN A 208 7.47 22.62 18.54
C ASN A 208 7.30 21.87 17.21
N LEU A 209 8.38 21.72 16.48
CA LEU A 209 8.44 21.09 15.17
C LEU A 209 9.66 20.18 15.09
N VAL A 210 9.45 18.96 14.67
CA VAL A 210 10.51 17.97 14.42
C VAL A 210 10.33 17.31 13.06
N HIS A 211 11.41 16.77 12.51
CA HIS A 211 11.34 15.84 11.40
C HIS A 211 11.73 14.43 11.85
N LEU A 212 11.06 13.43 11.33
CA LEU A 212 11.26 12.02 11.64
C LEU A 212 12.08 11.28 10.57
N GLY A 213 12.95 12.01 9.86
CA GLY A 213 13.75 11.49 8.76
C GLY A 213 13.01 11.43 7.45
N GLU A 214 13.70 10.85 6.48
CA GLU A 214 13.22 10.73 5.11
C GLU A 214 12.72 9.34 4.77
N ARG A 215 11.88 9.30 3.72
CA ARG A 215 11.46 8.09 3.00
C ARG A 215 11.87 8.19 1.54
N GLU A 216 12.33 7.09 0.98
CA GLU A 216 12.54 6.90 -0.46
C GLU A 216 11.26 6.36 -1.09
N CYS A 217 10.70 7.07 -2.06
CA CYS A 217 9.45 6.72 -2.73
C CYS A 217 9.60 6.68 -4.26
N SER A 218 10.80 6.41 -4.75
CA SER A 218 11.11 6.46 -6.19
C SER A 218 10.48 5.33 -7.00
N ILE A 219 10.24 4.16 -6.39
CA ILE A 219 9.61 3.05 -7.10
C ILE A 219 8.12 3.32 -7.21
N GLN A 220 7.73 3.81 -8.37
CA GLN A 220 6.36 4.21 -8.65
C GLN A 220 5.96 3.85 -10.08
N ARG A 221 4.68 3.66 -10.28
CA ARG A 221 4.05 3.45 -11.59
C ARG A 221 3.07 4.58 -11.86
N ARG A 222 3.27 5.31 -12.97
CA ARG A 222 2.40 6.44 -13.33
C ARG A 222 2.17 7.41 -12.15
N HIS A 223 3.24 7.71 -11.42
CA HIS A 223 3.24 8.55 -10.21
C HIS A 223 2.51 7.95 -8.99
N GLN A 224 2.12 6.69 -9.02
CA GLN A 224 1.61 5.94 -7.87
C GLN A 224 2.77 5.16 -7.25
N LYS A 225 3.07 5.43 -5.99
CA LYS A 225 4.11 4.75 -5.22
C LYS A 225 3.75 3.26 -5.07
N VAL A 226 4.73 2.37 -5.14
CA VAL A 226 4.57 0.90 -5.08
C VAL A 226 5.44 0.29 -3.99
N VAL A 227 6.68 0.81 -3.85
CA VAL A 227 7.63 0.41 -2.81
C VAL A 227 8.18 1.67 -2.17
N GLU A 228 8.15 1.72 -0.87
CA GLU A 228 8.67 2.80 -0.05
C GLU A 228 9.62 2.26 1.01
N GLU A 229 10.61 3.06 1.39
CA GLU A 229 11.60 2.64 2.38
C GLU A 229 12.12 3.81 3.23
N SER A 230 12.57 3.50 4.42
CA SER A 230 13.24 4.43 5.32
C SER A 230 14.39 3.71 6.07
N PRO A 231 15.58 4.32 6.17
CA PRO A 231 16.04 5.52 5.46
C PRO A 231 16.29 5.27 3.96
N SER A 232 16.42 6.34 3.18
CA SER A 232 16.79 6.26 1.77
C SER A 232 18.23 5.75 1.59
N PRO A 233 18.48 4.79 0.69
CA PRO A 233 19.84 4.32 0.41
C PRO A 233 20.73 5.37 -0.26
N MET A 234 20.17 6.50 -0.70
CA MET A 234 20.90 7.59 -1.34
C MET A 234 21.27 8.73 -0.39
N VAL A 235 20.50 8.92 0.68
CA VAL A 235 20.62 10.06 1.58
C VAL A 235 21.67 9.76 2.66
N ASP A 236 22.75 10.52 2.68
CA ASP A 236 23.71 10.53 3.77
C ASP A 236 23.27 11.50 4.90
N ASP A 237 23.94 11.46 6.04
CA ASP A 237 23.58 12.26 7.21
C ASP A 237 23.57 13.77 6.92
N SER A 238 24.52 14.27 6.13
CA SER A 238 24.58 15.70 5.74
C SER A 238 23.40 16.10 4.86
N MET A 239 22.97 15.21 3.97
CA MET A 239 21.81 15.47 3.11
C MET A 239 20.52 15.39 3.93
N ARG A 240 20.42 14.41 4.84
CA ARG A 240 19.27 14.26 5.78
C ARG A 240 19.08 15.51 6.60
N GLU A 241 20.15 16.04 7.20
CA GLU A 241 20.11 17.29 7.97
C GLU A 241 19.60 18.45 7.11
N LYS A 242 20.16 18.65 5.90
CA LYS A 242 19.73 19.72 4.99
C LYS A 242 18.28 19.62 4.55
N MET A 243 17.81 18.41 4.24
CA MET A 243 16.42 18.18 3.84
C MET A 243 15.47 18.35 5.02
N GLY A 244 15.85 17.83 6.18
CA GLY A 244 15.13 18.02 7.44
C GLY A 244 14.96 19.51 7.78
N ASP A 245 16.07 20.25 7.77
CA ASP A 245 16.09 21.69 7.99
C ASP A 245 15.17 22.46 7.00
N ALA A 246 15.22 22.09 5.72
CA ALA A 246 14.37 22.70 4.70
C ALA A 246 12.88 22.43 5.00
N ALA A 247 12.54 21.19 5.39
CA ALA A 247 11.19 20.81 5.75
C ALA A 247 10.70 21.58 7.00
N ILE A 248 11.51 21.68 8.05
CA ILE A 248 11.21 22.43 9.28
C ILE A 248 11.06 23.93 9.02
N LYS A 249 11.92 24.53 8.20
CA LYS A 249 11.80 25.94 7.80
C LYS A 249 10.47 26.23 7.12
N LEU A 250 10.03 25.36 6.22
CA LEU A 250 8.72 25.51 5.56
C LEU A 250 7.56 25.29 6.54
N ALA A 251 7.62 24.25 7.35
CA ALA A 251 6.61 23.93 8.36
C ALA A 251 6.43 25.08 9.37
N SER A 252 7.53 25.68 9.81
CA SER A 252 7.52 26.85 10.71
C SER A 252 6.80 28.05 10.10
N LYS A 253 7.02 28.35 8.81
CA LYS A 253 6.30 29.43 8.09
C LYS A 253 4.80 29.20 8.01
N LEU A 254 4.37 27.94 8.02
CA LEU A 254 2.98 27.51 8.01
C LEU A 254 2.36 27.47 9.40
N LYS A 255 3.17 27.52 10.47
CA LYS A 255 2.77 27.16 11.84
C LYS A 255 2.07 25.80 11.80
N TYR A 256 2.81 24.81 11.27
CA TYR A 256 2.27 23.48 11.01
C TYR A 256 1.98 22.73 12.30
N GLU A 257 0.81 22.12 12.36
CA GLU A 257 0.37 21.26 13.46
C GLU A 257 0.04 19.87 12.91
N SER A 258 0.19 18.81 13.70
CA SER A 258 -0.04 17.42 13.34
C SER A 258 1.05 16.83 12.41
N ALA A 259 0.81 15.63 11.90
CA ALA A 259 1.70 14.99 10.93
C ALA A 259 1.52 15.59 9.53
N GLY A 260 2.63 15.69 8.80
CA GLY A 260 2.66 16.10 7.42
C GLY A 260 3.95 15.65 6.75
N THR A 261 4.02 15.80 5.43
CA THR A 261 5.17 15.35 4.66
C THR A 261 5.57 16.40 3.65
N VAL A 262 6.86 16.70 3.60
CA VAL A 262 7.45 17.61 2.60
C VAL A 262 8.16 16.74 1.57
N GLU A 263 7.67 16.75 0.34
CA GLU A 263 8.20 15.97 -0.77
C GLU A 263 9.27 16.75 -1.55
N PHE A 264 10.33 16.05 -1.94
CA PHE A 264 11.45 16.58 -2.70
C PHE A 264 11.76 15.71 -3.91
N LEU A 265 12.16 16.36 -4.97
CA LEU A 265 12.81 15.73 -6.11
C LEU A 265 14.32 15.85 -5.95
N VAL A 266 15.03 14.74 -6.10
CA VAL A 266 16.49 14.69 -5.93
C VAL A 266 17.12 14.23 -7.24
N ASP A 267 18.11 14.97 -7.73
CA ASP A 267 18.91 14.52 -8.88
C ASP A 267 19.91 13.43 -8.45
N GLU A 268 19.86 12.29 -9.13
CA GLU A 268 20.70 11.13 -8.77
C GLU A 268 22.20 11.42 -8.90
N LYS A 269 22.60 12.31 -9.82
CA LYS A 269 24.01 12.60 -10.10
C LYS A 269 24.58 13.71 -9.23
N THR A 270 23.86 14.84 -9.15
CA THR A 270 24.33 16.03 -8.43
C THR A 270 24.02 15.97 -6.94
N LYS A 271 23.06 15.11 -6.55
CA LYS A 271 22.49 15.05 -5.19
C LYS A 271 21.87 16.37 -4.73
N GLU A 272 21.57 17.27 -5.66
CA GLU A 272 20.78 18.46 -5.38
C GLU A 272 19.31 18.07 -5.21
N PHE A 273 18.63 18.72 -4.29
CA PHE A 273 17.22 18.47 -4.04
C PHE A 273 16.37 19.74 -4.16
N TRP A 274 15.12 19.56 -4.58
CA TRP A 274 14.18 20.65 -4.78
C TRP A 274 12.81 20.27 -4.23
N PHE A 275 12.17 21.25 -3.62
CA PHE A 275 10.80 21.14 -3.13
C PHE A 275 9.85 20.72 -4.24
N LEU A 276 9.00 19.76 -3.98
CA LEU A 276 7.97 19.27 -4.88
C LEU A 276 6.58 19.70 -4.40
N GLU A 277 6.15 19.25 -3.22
CA GLU A 277 4.88 19.58 -2.60
C GLU A 277 4.87 19.27 -1.09
N VAL A 278 3.79 19.67 -0.40
CA VAL A 278 3.52 19.28 0.98
C VAL A 278 2.21 18.51 1.02
N ASN A 279 2.24 17.31 1.53
CA ASN A 279 1.04 16.56 1.86
C ASN A 279 0.61 16.87 3.30
N THR A 280 -0.55 17.53 3.40
CA THR A 280 -1.08 18.04 4.67
C THR A 280 -1.96 17.00 5.38
N ARG A 281 -1.42 15.79 5.49
CA ARG A 281 -2.10 14.60 6.03
C ARG A 281 -1.10 13.53 6.42
N LEU A 282 -1.58 12.49 7.08
CA LEU A 282 -0.82 11.24 7.21
C LEU A 282 -0.59 10.64 5.82
N GLN A 283 0.60 10.12 5.56
CA GLN A 283 0.92 9.42 4.30
C GLN A 283 0.57 7.93 4.39
N VAL A 284 0.37 7.30 3.22
CA VAL A 284 0.17 5.83 3.14
C VAL A 284 1.37 5.12 3.73
N GLU A 285 2.57 5.56 3.37
CA GLU A 285 3.88 5.02 3.68
C GLU A 285 4.46 5.45 5.05
N HIS A 286 3.61 6.03 5.93
CA HIS A 286 4.04 6.39 7.29
C HIS A 286 4.61 5.21 8.11
N PRO A 287 4.18 3.96 7.88
CA PRO A 287 4.69 2.83 8.66
C PRO A 287 6.20 2.64 8.60
N VAL A 288 6.86 2.91 7.47
CA VAL A 288 8.33 2.73 7.41
C VAL A 288 9.08 3.72 8.32
N THR A 289 8.51 4.92 8.54
CA THR A 289 9.04 5.87 9.52
C THR A 289 8.79 5.39 10.95
N GLU A 290 7.60 4.85 11.22
CA GLU A 290 7.25 4.31 12.54
C GLU A 290 8.18 3.16 12.93
N GLU A 291 8.48 2.25 12.00
CA GLU A 291 9.35 1.10 12.26
C GLU A 291 10.79 1.50 12.58
N VAL A 292 11.34 2.54 11.94
CA VAL A 292 12.73 2.95 12.19
C VAL A 292 12.88 3.94 13.35
N THR A 293 11.81 4.64 13.76
CA THR A 293 11.86 5.62 14.85
C THR A 293 11.21 5.13 16.15
N GLY A 294 10.35 4.10 16.06
CA GLY A 294 9.53 3.65 17.19
C GLY A 294 8.39 4.60 17.57
N ILE A 295 8.12 5.64 16.77
CA ILE A 295 7.09 6.66 17.03
C ILE A 295 5.81 6.31 16.27
N ASP A 296 4.71 6.04 16.95
CA ASP A 296 3.38 5.84 16.36
C ASP A 296 2.77 7.19 15.96
N LEU A 297 2.79 7.50 14.67
CA LEU A 297 2.33 8.78 14.12
C LEU A 297 0.84 9.03 14.37
N VAL A 298 0.01 8.00 14.39
CA VAL A 298 -1.43 8.14 14.67
C VAL A 298 -1.65 8.51 16.13
N LYS A 299 -0.91 7.87 17.05
CA LYS A 299 -0.97 8.24 18.49
C LYS A 299 -0.51 9.67 18.71
N GLU A 300 0.58 10.08 18.07
CA GLU A 300 1.05 11.47 18.16
C GLU A 300 0.03 12.47 17.60
N GLN A 301 -0.60 12.16 16.46
CA GLN A 301 -1.67 13.01 15.93
C GLN A 301 -2.85 13.17 16.92
N LEU A 302 -3.22 12.10 17.61
CA LEU A 302 -4.29 12.13 18.62
C LEU A 302 -3.88 12.97 19.82
N ARG A 303 -2.66 12.79 20.36
CA ARG A 303 -2.11 13.59 21.49
C ARG A 303 -2.06 15.08 21.15
N ILE A 304 -1.56 15.42 19.96
CA ILE A 304 -1.53 16.80 19.48
C ILE A 304 -2.94 17.37 19.39
N ALA A 305 -3.92 16.61 18.87
CA ALA A 305 -5.31 17.05 18.82
C ALA A 305 -5.95 17.20 20.21
N GLU A 306 -5.47 16.48 21.22
CA GLU A 306 -5.85 16.70 22.61
C GLU A 306 -5.29 18.01 23.17
N GLY A 307 -4.25 18.56 22.55
CA GLY A 307 -3.55 19.77 22.97
C GLY A 307 -2.30 19.48 23.80
N GLU A 308 -1.75 18.28 23.68
CA GLU A 308 -0.46 17.92 24.29
C GLU A 308 0.70 18.49 23.45
N SER A 309 1.83 18.76 24.11
CA SER A 309 3.09 19.05 23.45
C SER A 309 3.75 17.75 23.00
N LEU A 310 4.67 17.81 22.03
CA LEU A 310 5.43 16.63 21.56
C LEU A 310 6.17 15.92 22.70
N GLY A 311 6.66 16.68 23.70
CA GLY A 311 7.36 16.10 24.85
C GLY A 311 8.80 15.66 24.57
N TYR A 312 9.27 15.84 23.34
CA TYR A 312 10.63 15.56 22.84
C TYR A 312 11.03 16.60 21.80
N ASP A 313 12.32 16.75 21.57
CA ASP A 313 12.86 17.63 20.55
C ASP A 313 13.63 16.83 19.46
N GLN A 314 14.23 17.53 18.48
CA GLN A 314 14.92 16.89 17.37
C GLN A 314 16.09 16.00 17.80
N SER A 315 16.75 16.33 18.91
CA SER A 315 17.89 15.57 19.43
C SER A 315 17.51 14.24 20.11
N ASP A 316 16.23 14.05 20.41
CA ASP A 316 15.69 12.82 21.01
C ASP A 316 15.27 11.79 19.95
N ILE A 317 15.36 12.15 18.66
CA ILE A 317 14.90 11.30 17.57
C ILE A 317 16.09 10.58 16.92
N ASP A 318 16.09 9.27 17.06
CA ASP A 318 17.07 8.38 16.44
C ASP A 318 16.40 7.49 15.38
N TRP A 319 17.18 7.01 14.43
CA TRP A 319 16.77 6.09 13.39
C TRP A 319 17.57 4.80 13.50
N PHE A 320 16.87 3.69 13.64
CA PHE A 320 17.49 2.36 13.78
C PHE A 320 17.10 1.45 12.63
N GLY A 321 18.07 0.74 12.07
CA GLY A 321 17.86 -0.25 11.03
C GLY A 321 17.30 0.33 9.73
N SER A 322 16.48 -0.46 9.06
CA SER A 322 15.82 -0.12 7.79
C SER A 322 14.44 -0.76 7.73
N SER A 323 13.48 -0.03 7.20
CA SER A 323 12.14 -0.55 6.95
C SER A 323 11.75 -0.37 5.48
N ILE A 324 11.04 -1.36 4.95
CA ILE A 324 10.54 -1.35 3.57
C ILE A 324 9.06 -1.69 3.60
N GLU A 325 8.26 -0.89 2.91
CA GLU A 325 6.84 -1.12 2.68
C GLU A 325 6.60 -1.43 1.22
N VAL A 326 5.67 -2.34 0.95
CA VAL A 326 5.09 -2.54 -0.38
C VAL A 326 3.57 -2.45 -0.32
N ARG A 327 2.98 -1.93 -1.39
CA ARG A 327 1.53 -1.87 -1.52
C ARG A 327 1.01 -3.05 -2.31
N LEU A 328 0.28 -3.94 -1.62
CA LEU A 328 -0.39 -5.07 -2.26
C LEU A 328 -1.71 -4.59 -2.88
N TYR A 329 -1.81 -4.69 -4.20
CA TYR A 329 -2.95 -4.24 -4.99
C TYR A 329 -3.67 -5.42 -5.67
N ALA A 330 -4.99 -5.29 -5.84
CA ALA A 330 -5.79 -6.10 -6.75
C ALA A 330 -5.61 -5.57 -8.18
N GLU A 331 -4.47 -5.87 -8.79
CA GLU A 331 -4.07 -5.42 -10.13
C GLU A 331 -3.40 -6.56 -10.89
N ASP A 332 -3.49 -6.53 -12.22
CA ASP A 332 -2.78 -7.45 -13.10
C ASP A 332 -1.53 -6.80 -13.70
N PRO A 333 -0.33 -7.09 -13.19
CA PRO A 333 0.93 -6.52 -13.69
C PRO A 333 1.22 -6.89 -15.16
N ASN A 334 0.71 -8.02 -15.64
CA ASN A 334 0.94 -8.48 -17.00
C ASN A 334 -0.03 -7.85 -18.01
N ASN A 335 -1.07 -7.17 -17.51
CA ASN A 335 -2.06 -6.47 -18.30
C ASN A 335 -2.11 -4.97 -17.93
N ASP A 336 -0.94 -4.32 -18.04
CA ASP A 336 -0.78 -2.88 -17.76
C ASP A 336 -1.31 -2.42 -16.39
N PHE A 337 -1.29 -3.33 -15.41
CA PHE A 337 -1.78 -3.11 -14.05
C PHE A 337 -3.25 -2.67 -14.00
N LEU A 338 -4.08 -3.25 -14.85
CA LEU A 338 -5.51 -3.01 -14.77
C LEU A 338 -6.04 -3.50 -13.42
N PRO A 339 -6.91 -2.73 -12.76
CA PRO A 339 -7.58 -3.18 -11.54
C PRO A 339 -8.38 -4.45 -11.79
N VAL A 340 -8.28 -5.39 -10.86
CA VAL A 340 -9.02 -6.65 -10.87
C VAL A 340 -10.10 -6.60 -9.81
N THR A 341 -11.30 -7.05 -10.16
CA THR A 341 -12.43 -7.17 -9.25
C THR A 341 -12.81 -8.63 -9.06
N GLY A 342 -13.39 -8.97 -7.93
CA GLY A 342 -13.81 -10.35 -7.66
C GLY A 342 -13.77 -10.69 -6.18
N LYS A 343 -13.83 -11.99 -5.87
CA LYS A 343 -13.76 -12.51 -4.52
C LYS A 343 -12.34 -12.95 -4.17
N MET A 344 -11.80 -12.43 -3.09
CA MET A 344 -10.58 -12.94 -2.47
C MET A 344 -10.92 -14.19 -1.68
N ILE A 345 -10.83 -15.37 -2.30
CA ILE A 345 -11.21 -16.65 -1.66
C ILE A 345 -10.32 -16.91 -0.45
N SER A 346 -9.03 -16.70 -0.61
CA SER A 346 -8.06 -16.86 0.47
C SER A 346 -7.17 -15.63 0.59
N PHE A 347 -7.08 -15.10 1.79
CA PHE A 347 -6.14 -14.06 2.18
C PHE A 347 -5.52 -14.46 3.52
N LEU A 348 -4.41 -15.18 3.46
CA LEU A 348 -3.67 -15.68 4.62
C LEU A 348 -2.25 -15.14 4.58
N PRO A 349 -2.00 -13.98 5.21
CA PRO A 349 -0.65 -13.43 5.37
C PRO A 349 0.30 -14.43 6.05
N ALA A 350 1.59 -14.33 5.75
CA ALA A 350 2.61 -15.07 6.47
C ALA A 350 2.63 -14.62 7.94
N ASP A 351 2.70 -15.59 8.85
CA ASP A 351 2.85 -15.33 10.28
C ASP A 351 4.34 -15.14 10.60
N ASP A 352 4.82 -13.92 10.42
CA ASP A 352 6.19 -13.51 10.74
C ASP A 352 6.11 -12.28 11.68
N PRO A 353 6.60 -12.38 12.92
CA PRO A 353 6.50 -11.29 13.91
C PRO A 353 7.29 -10.03 13.51
N LEU A 354 8.20 -10.14 12.54
CA LEU A 354 9.00 -9.03 12.02
C LEU A 354 8.42 -8.39 10.75
N VAL A 355 7.24 -8.85 10.33
CA VAL A 355 6.52 -8.30 9.19
C VAL A 355 5.16 -7.80 9.65
N ARG A 356 4.96 -6.52 9.52
CA ARG A 356 3.71 -5.85 9.82
C ARG A 356 2.78 -5.87 8.61
N TRP A 357 1.52 -6.16 8.86
CA TRP A 357 0.45 -6.14 7.89
C TRP A 357 -0.61 -5.12 8.29
N ASP A 358 -0.74 -4.05 7.50
CA ASP A 358 -1.87 -3.13 7.62
C ASP A 358 -2.88 -3.51 6.54
N VAL A 359 -3.99 -4.14 6.94
CA VAL A 359 -4.88 -4.89 6.04
C VAL A 359 -6.27 -4.26 5.99
N GLY A 360 -6.83 -4.14 4.79
CA GLY A 360 -8.20 -3.65 4.56
C GLY A 360 -9.21 -4.74 4.19
N ILE A 361 -8.78 -6.00 4.07
CA ILE A 361 -9.59 -7.13 3.59
C ILE A 361 -9.33 -8.40 4.41
N GLU A 362 -10.11 -9.43 4.18
CA GLU A 362 -9.93 -10.78 4.73
C GLU A 362 -10.35 -11.84 3.69
N SER A 363 -10.13 -13.11 3.99
CA SER A 363 -10.67 -14.20 3.16
C SER A 363 -12.19 -14.06 3.01
N GLY A 364 -12.67 -14.20 1.79
CA GLY A 364 -14.07 -13.98 1.44
C GLY A 364 -14.46 -12.56 1.06
N SER A 365 -13.57 -11.56 1.21
CA SER A 365 -13.84 -10.17 0.81
C SER A 365 -14.11 -10.05 -0.68
N ILE A 366 -15.08 -9.19 -1.03
CA ILE A 366 -15.41 -8.85 -2.41
C ILE A 366 -14.78 -7.51 -2.76
N ILE A 367 -13.92 -7.51 -3.77
CA ILE A 367 -13.25 -6.31 -4.27
C ILE A 367 -14.06 -5.75 -5.43
N THR A 368 -14.48 -4.49 -5.27
CA THR A 368 -15.31 -3.75 -6.24
C THR A 368 -14.50 -2.66 -6.94
N PRO A 369 -14.96 -2.13 -8.08
CA PRO A 369 -14.28 -1.05 -8.78
C PRO A 369 -14.54 0.34 -8.17
N ASP A 370 -15.28 0.42 -7.06
CA ASP A 370 -15.75 1.69 -6.49
C ASP A 370 -14.63 2.51 -5.85
N PHE A 371 -13.55 1.85 -5.42
CA PHE A 371 -12.46 2.46 -4.66
C PHE A 371 -11.08 2.05 -5.18
N ASP A 372 -10.05 2.57 -4.55
CA ASP A 372 -8.66 2.17 -4.77
C ASP A 372 -8.48 0.65 -4.59
N PRO A 373 -7.76 -0.04 -5.49
CA PRO A 373 -7.58 -1.50 -5.42
C PRO A 373 -6.60 -1.97 -4.35
N MET A 374 -6.13 -1.12 -3.44
CA MET A 374 -5.18 -1.49 -2.39
C MET A 374 -5.83 -2.43 -1.38
N LEU A 375 -5.23 -3.60 -1.20
CA LEU A 375 -5.66 -4.66 -0.30
C LEU A 375 -5.00 -4.56 1.06
N ALA A 376 -3.70 -4.29 1.04
CA ALA A 376 -2.87 -4.21 2.24
C ALA A 376 -1.58 -3.44 1.98
N LYS A 377 -0.97 -2.96 3.05
CA LYS A 377 0.44 -2.57 3.12
C LYS A 377 1.18 -3.69 3.85
N VAL A 378 2.34 -4.05 3.32
CA VAL A 378 3.21 -5.07 3.93
C VAL A 378 4.53 -4.41 4.26
N ILE A 379 4.89 -4.40 5.50
CA ILE A 379 6.04 -3.66 6.02
C ILE A 379 6.98 -4.61 6.74
N SER A 380 8.26 -4.56 6.41
CA SER A 380 9.30 -5.30 7.12
C SER A 380 10.31 -4.37 7.75
N TYR A 381 10.84 -4.80 8.88
CA TYR A 381 11.98 -4.20 9.53
C TYR A 381 13.19 -5.15 9.51
N GLY A 382 14.40 -4.59 9.35
CA GLY A 382 15.66 -5.32 9.46
C GLY A 382 16.77 -4.41 10.00
N GLU A 383 17.80 -5.01 10.59
CA GLU A 383 19.00 -4.26 11.00
C GLU A 383 19.70 -3.62 9.80
N THR A 384 19.53 -4.24 8.63
CA THR A 384 20.02 -3.74 7.35
C THR A 384 18.92 -3.71 6.31
N ARG A 385 19.05 -2.82 5.33
CA ARG A 385 18.13 -2.71 4.18
C ARG A 385 17.98 -4.03 3.42
N THR A 386 19.08 -4.76 3.22
CA THR A 386 19.08 -6.06 2.53
C THR A 386 18.29 -7.11 3.31
N GLU A 387 18.39 -7.08 4.64
CA GLU A 387 17.63 -7.98 5.50
C GLU A 387 16.13 -7.67 5.42
N ALA A 388 15.74 -6.39 5.54
CA ALA A 388 14.34 -5.97 5.40
C ALA A 388 13.78 -6.42 4.04
N ALA A 389 14.50 -6.17 2.92
CA ALA A 389 14.08 -6.58 1.59
C ALA A 389 13.85 -8.10 1.47
N LYS A 390 14.77 -8.91 2.00
CA LYS A 390 14.67 -10.37 1.96
C LYS A 390 13.54 -10.91 2.82
N LYS A 391 13.33 -10.34 4.01
CA LYS A 391 12.20 -10.70 4.89
C LYS A 391 10.88 -10.39 4.22
N LEU A 392 10.74 -9.20 3.64
CA LEU A 392 9.53 -8.78 2.96
C LEU A 392 9.20 -9.68 1.77
N ALA A 393 10.19 -9.99 0.94
CA ALA A 393 10.02 -10.92 -0.17
C ALA A 393 9.57 -12.32 0.32
N LEU A 394 10.23 -12.85 1.36
CA LEU A 394 9.89 -14.15 1.94
C LEU A 394 8.48 -14.17 2.55
N ALA A 395 8.06 -13.09 3.21
CA ALA A 395 6.71 -12.98 3.75
C ALA A 395 5.65 -13.00 2.64
N LEU A 396 5.89 -12.32 1.53
CA LEU A 396 5.00 -12.36 0.36
C LEU A 396 4.98 -13.75 -0.28
N GLU A 397 6.14 -14.40 -0.43
CA GLU A 397 6.28 -15.76 -0.94
C GLU A 397 5.52 -16.78 -0.07
N ASN A 398 5.58 -16.64 1.25
CA ASN A 398 4.93 -17.55 2.20
C ASN A 398 3.45 -17.24 2.47
N SER A 399 2.92 -16.17 1.89
CA SER A 399 1.51 -15.79 2.03
C SER A 399 0.64 -16.53 1.04
N HIS A 400 -0.53 -17.02 1.48
CA HIS A 400 -1.47 -17.72 0.62
C HIS A 400 -2.63 -16.80 0.25
N PHE A 401 -2.52 -16.19 -0.94
CA PHE A 401 -3.54 -15.33 -1.53
C PHE A 401 -4.09 -15.96 -2.79
N GLY A 402 -5.41 -15.92 -2.96
CA GLY A 402 -6.00 -16.50 -4.16
C GLY A 402 -7.49 -16.20 -4.31
N GLY A 403 -7.99 -16.54 -5.50
CA GLY A 403 -9.33 -16.22 -5.96
C GLY A 403 -9.36 -15.06 -6.94
N MET A 404 -8.34 -14.19 -6.90
CA MET A 404 -8.19 -13.09 -7.85
C MET A 404 -6.70 -12.75 -8.04
N GLN A 405 -6.39 -12.07 -9.14
CA GLN A 405 -5.04 -11.59 -9.45
C GLN A 405 -4.64 -10.44 -8.53
N THR A 406 -3.37 -10.45 -8.11
CA THR A 406 -2.73 -9.38 -7.35
C THR A 406 -1.36 -9.06 -7.93
N ASN A 407 -0.76 -7.95 -7.50
CA ASN A 407 0.60 -7.59 -7.88
C ASN A 407 1.68 -8.29 -7.03
N ARG A 408 1.35 -9.30 -6.23
CA ARG A 408 2.28 -9.99 -5.29
C ARG A 408 3.58 -10.42 -5.97
N GLU A 409 3.51 -11.17 -7.07
CA GLU A 409 4.68 -11.71 -7.74
C GLU A 409 5.58 -10.60 -8.32
N PHE A 410 4.97 -9.53 -8.80
CA PHE A 410 5.69 -8.35 -9.25
C PHE A 410 6.45 -7.66 -8.10
N LEU A 411 5.84 -7.56 -6.91
CA LEU A 411 6.50 -7.03 -5.70
C LEU A 411 7.69 -7.90 -5.29
N ILE A 412 7.53 -9.23 -5.32
CA ILE A 412 8.62 -10.18 -5.06
C ILE A 412 9.77 -9.98 -6.07
N ALA A 413 9.44 -9.86 -7.35
CA ALA A 413 10.45 -9.62 -8.39
C ALA A 413 11.23 -8.31 -8.16
N ILE A 414 10.56 -7.23 -7.72
CA ILE A 414 11.25 -5.99 -7.35
C ILE A 414 12.21 -6.25 -6.19
N LEU A 415 11.72 -6.80 -5.08
CA LEU A 415 12.48 -7.00 -3.84
C LEU A 415 13.69 -7.95 -4.03
N ARG A 416 13.59 -8.89 -4.97
CA ARG A 416 14.67 -9.82 -5.33
C ARG A 416 15.63 -9.27 -6.38
N SER A 417 15.29 -8.18 -7.08
CA SER A 417 16.12 -7.64 -8.14
C SER A 417 17.45 -7.09 -7.62
N GLU A 418 18.52 -7.34 -8.36
CA GLU A 418 19.87 -6.90 -7.99
C GLU A 418 19.97 -5.38 -7.87
N LYS A 419 19.28 -4.64 -8.74
CA LYS A 419 19.28 -3.18 -8.73
C LYS A 419 18.57 -2.60 -7.51
N PHE A 420 17.43 -3.18 -7.13
CA PHE A 420 16.76 -2.80 -5.90
C PHE A 420 17.68 -3.06 -4.69
N LEU A 421 18.26 -4.25 -4.59
CA LEU A 421 19.14 -4.60 -3.47
C LEU A 421 20.37 -3.69 -3.37
N LYS A 422 20.87 -3.16 -4.50
CA LYS A 422 21.95 -2.17 -4.55
C LYS A 422 21.49 -0.72 -4.27
N GLY A 423 20.21 -0.48 -4.07
CA GLY A 423 19.66 0.87 -3.89
C GLY A 423 19.68 1.74 -5.16
N ALA A 424 19.82 1.13 -6.35
CA ALA A 424 19.83 1.84 -7.63
C ALA A 424 18.38 2.06 -8.13
N THR A 425 17.62 2.86 -7.39
CA THR A 425 16.20 3.10 -7.62
C THR A 425 15.94 4.54 -8.05
N THR A 426 15.37 4.73 -9.22
CA THR A 426 14.94 6.03 -9.76
C THR A 426 13.46 5.99 -10.12
N THR A 427 12.84 7.14 -10.35
CA THR A 427 11.40 7.23 -10.66
C THR A 427 10.97 6.46 -11.93
N ASP A 428 11.91 6.12 -12.79
CA ASP A 428 11.73 5.31 -14.00
C ASP A 428 12.17 3.83 -13.83
N PHE A 429 12.37 3.38 -12.58
CA PHE A 429 12.85 2.03 -12.26
C PHE A 429 11.99 0.93 -12.89
N ILE A 430 10.67 0.98 -12.71
CA ILE A 430 9.75 -0.05 -13.22
C ILE A 430 9.79 -0.12 -14.74
N GLU A 431 9.81 1.03 -15.43
CA GLU A 431 9.85 1.10 -16.90
C GLU A 431 11.16 0.54 -17.47
N LYS A 432 12.27 0.76 -16.77
CA LYS A 432 13.60 0.31 -17.19
C LYS A 432 13.85 -1.16 -16.93
N GLU A 433 13.47 -1.64 -15.75
CA GLU A 433 13.78 -3.01 -15.34
C GLU A 433 12.87 -4.04 -16.01
N LYS A 434 11.65 -3.63 -16.42
CA LYS A 434 10.65 -4.50 -17.08
C LYS A 434 10.46 -5.81 -16.33
N LEU A 435 10.39 -5.73 -15.00
CA LEU A 435 10.20 -6.89 -14.16
C LEU A 435 8.85 -7.53 -14.45
N SER A 436 8.84 -8.84 -14.63
CA SER A 436 7.63 -9.63 -14.79
C SER A 436 7.12 -10.10 -13.43
N GLY A 437 5.79 -10.12 -13.27
CA GLY A 437 5.13 -10.83 -12.18
C GLY A 437 4.75 -12.27 -12.54
N GLU A 438 5.32 -12.85 -13.60
CA GLU A 438 5.06 -14.23 -13.97
C GLU A 438 5.96 -15.19 -13.21
N VAL A 439 5.36 -16.25 -12.69
CA VAL A 439 6.07 -17.39 -12.13
C VAL A 439 6.17 -18.44 -13.23
N ASP A 440 7.38 -18.70 -13.70
CA ASP A 440 7.67 -19.77 -14.64
C ASP A 440 7.76 -21.10 -13.88
N LEU A 441 6.70 -21.90 -14.01
CA LEU A 441 6.68 -23.26 -13.51
C LEU A 441 7.01 -24.23 -14.64
N SER A 442 7.92 -25.16 -14.38
CA SER A 442 8.19 -26.27 -15.30
C SER A 442 6.97 -27.20 -15.42
N GLU A 443 6.86 -27.93 -16.53
CA GLU A 443 5.79 -28.93 -16.70
C GLU A 443 5.80 -30.00 -15.58
N GLU A 444 6.97 -30.35 -15.07
CA GLU A 444 7.13 -31.29 -13.97
C GLU A 444 6.59 -30.75 -12.65
N GLU A 445 6.88 -29.50 -12.32
CA GLU A 445 6.33 -28.82 -11.14
C GLU A 445 4.80 -28.72 -11.20
N ILE A 446 4.25 -28.30 -12.33
CA ILE A 446 2.81 -28.22 -12.55
C ILE A 446 2.16 -29.60 -12.36
N LYS A 447 2.78 -30.67 -12.91
CA LYS A 447 2.29 -32.04 -12.76
C LYS A 447 2.34 -32.51 -11.31
N ASN A 448 3.40 -32.18 -10.57
CA ASN A 448 3.53 -32.50 -9.15
C ASN A 448 2.50 -31.77 -8.30
N TYR A 449 2.22 -30.49 -8.60
CA TYR A 449 1.14 -29.74 -7.93
C TYR A 449 -0.24 -30.33 -8.25
N ALA A 450 -0.49 -30.74 -9.49
CA ALA A 450 -1.73 -31.42 -9.87
C ALA A 450 -1.90 -32.76 -9.14
N LYS A 451 -0.81 -33.53 -8.95
CA LYS A 451 -0.82 -34.76 -8.16
C LYS A 451 -1.11 -34.48 -6.68
N ALA A 452 -0.44 -33.48 -6.09
CA ALA A 452 -0.70 -33.06 -4.70
C ALA A 452 -2.15 -32.60 -4.49
N ALA A 453 -2.68 -31.78 -5.41
CA ALA A 453 -4.07 -31.34 -5.41
C ALA A 453 -5.05 -32.53 -5.49
N SER A 454 -4.76 -33.52 -6.34
CA SER A 454 -5.58 -34.74 -6.47
C SER A 454 -5.63 -35.55 -5.17
N LEU A 455 -4.49 -35.66 -4.47
CA LEU A 455 -4.42 -36.35 -3.18
C LEU A 455 -5.09 -35.54 -2.06
N TRP A 456 -5.05 -34.21 -2.13
CA TRP A 456 -5.81 -33.39 -1.21
C TRP A 456 -7.33 -33.56 -1.42
N ILE A 457 -7.81 -33.59 -2.68
CA ILE A 457 -9.23 -33.86 -3.01
C ILE A 457 -9.63 -35.26 -2.51
N GLN A 458 -8.73 -36.24 -2.62
CA GLN A 458 -8.97 -37.57 -2.07
C GLN A 458 -9.17 -37.57 -0.55
N GLY A 459 -8.37 -36.78 0.17
CA GLY A 459 -8.54 -36.55 1.61
C GLY A 459 -9.88 -35.91 1.93
N LEU A 460 -10.24 -34.84 1.21
CA LEU A 460 -11.52 -34.13 1.36
C LEU A 460 -12.72 -35.07 1.14
N ASN A 461 -12.68 -35.89 0.07
CA ASN A 461 -13.72 -36.88 -0.21
C ASN A 461 -13.80 -37.94 0.89
N ARG A 462 -12.67 -38.28 1.51
CA ARG A 462 -12.62 -39.22 2.62
C ARG A 462 -13.22 -38.66 3.89
N GLU A 463 -12.88 -37.42 4.23
CA GLU A 463 -13.42 -36.69 5.39
C GLU A 463 -14.95 -36.56 5.28
N ASN A 464 -15.45 -36.23 4.09
CA ASN A 464 -16.88 -36.06 3.82
C ASN A 464 -17.65 -37.37 3.54
N ALA A 465 -17.00 -38.54 3.66
CA ALA A 465 -17.64 -39.79 3.40
C ALA A 465 -18.71 -40.11 4.45
N SER A 466 -19.96 -40.36 4.02
CA SER A 466 -21.08 -40.71 4.89
C SER A 466 -21.20 -42.20 5.21
N VAL A 467 -20.47 -43.06 4.47
CA VAL A 467 -20.51 -44.51 4.60
C VAL A 467 -19.09 -45.10 4.66
N LEU A 468 -18.93 -46.25 5.33
CA LEU A 468 -17.66 -46.97 5.44
C LEU A 468 -16.51 -46.11 6.02
N THR A 469 -16.82 -45.25 6.95
CA THR A 469 -15.88 -44.29 7.56
C THR A 469 -14.74 -44.97 8.32
N ASN A 470 -14.95 -46.19 8.80
CA ASN A 470 -13.96 -47.01 9.54
C ASN A 470 -13.06 -47.86 8.63
N MET A 471 -13.27 -47.81 7.31
CA MET A 471 -12.44 -48.57 6.38
C MET A 471 -11.36 -47.68 5.78
N ASP A 472 -10.17 -48.23 5.58
CA ASP A 472 -9.08 -47.51 4.91
C ASP A 472 -9.49 -47.10 3.49
N SER A 473 -9.11 -45.92 3.10
CA SER A 473 -9.33 -45.42 1.74
C SER A 473 -8.67 -46.37 0.71
N GLY A 474 -9.42 -46.71 -0.33
CA GLY A 474 -8.94 -47.64 -1.38
C GLY A 474 -8.91 -49.11 -0.98
N TRP A 475 -9.43 -49.51 0.21
CA TRP A 475 -9.61 -50.91 0.55
C TRP A 475 -10.56 -51.63 -0.43
N ASN A 476 -10.13 -52.74 -0.98
CA ASN A 476 -10.93 -53.57 -1.87
C ASN A 476 -10.41 -55.03 -1.91
N ASN A 477 -11.28 -55.99 -2.24
CA ASN A 477 -10.95 -57.41 -2.45
C ASN A 477 -10.71 -57.73 -3.93
N ALA A 478 -10.83 -56.78 -4.84
CA ALA A 478 -10.70 -56.98 -6.28
C ALA A 478 -9.65 -56.05 -6.87
N ARG A 479 -9.24 -56.29 -8.11
CA ARG A 479 -8.37 -55.35 -8.85
C ARG A 479 -9.27 -54.23 -9.38
N LEU A 480 -9.31 -53.11 -8.67
CA LEU A 480 -10.00 -51.92 -9.15
C LEU A 480 -9.11 -51.10 -10.09
N PRO A 481 -9.69 -50.36 -11.07
CA PRO A 481 -8.98 -49.40 -11.87
C PRO A 481 -8.43 -48.27 -10.98
N PHE A 482 -7.59 -47.44 -11.59
CA PHE A 482 -7.17 -46.18 -10.95
C PHE A 482 -8.38 -45.26 -10.74
N GLN A 483 -8.35 -44.53 -9.66
CA GLN A 483 -9.26 -43.41 -9.45
C GLN A 483 -8.80 -42.22 -10.30
N GLU A 484 -9.75 -41.47 -10.84
CA GLU A 484 -9.49 -40.36 -11.75
C GLU A 484 -9.90 -39.05 -11.12
N VAL A 485 -9.01 -38.03 -11.19
CA VAL A 485 -9.32 -36.64 -10.89
C VAL A 485 -8.97 -35.79 -12.10
N LYS A 486 -9.94 -34.97 -12.52
CA LYS A 486 -9.77 -34.03 -13.62
C LYS A 486 -9.54 -32.64 -13.05
N LEU A 487 -8.47 -32.01 -13.43
CA LEU A 487 -8.11 -30.65 -13.05
C LEU A 487 -7.84 -29.83 -14.32
N SER A 488 -8.06 -28.54 -14.26
CA SER A 488 -7.66 -27.60 -15.30
C SER A 488 -6.87 -26.44 -14.68
N LEU A 489 -5.77 -26.07 -15.35
CA LEU A 489 -5.00 -24.88 -15.02
C LEU A 489 -4.90 -24.02 -16.28
N LYS A 490 -5.51 -22.85 -16.27
CA LYS A 490 -5.70 -22.02 -17.47
C LYS A 490 -6.36 -22.89 -18.59
N ASP A 491 -5.71 -22.99 -19.76
CA ASP A 491 -6.19 -23.76 -20.91
C ASP A 491 -5.71 -25.23 -20.92
N THR A 492 -4.96 -25.67 -19.90
CA THR A 492 -4.38 -27.01 -19.83
C THR A 492 -5.20 -27.90 -18.93
N ASN A 493 -5.61 -29.08 -19.43
CA ASN A 493 -6.34 -30.08 -18.68
C ASN A 493 -5.40 -31.20 -18.21
N PHE A 494 -5.53 -31.60 -16.96
CA PHE A 494 -4.79 -32.68 -16.33
C PHE A 494 -5.75 -33.79 -15.92
N VAL A 495 -5.41 -35.01 -16.28
CA VAL A 495 -6.12 -36.21 -15.82
C VAL A 495 -5.16 -36.99 -14.93
N ILE A 496 -5.35 -36.91 -13.64
CA ILE A 496 -4.52 -37.59 -12.65
C ILE A 496 -5.20 -38.88 -12.23
N ASN A 497 -4.51 -40.00 -12.50
CA ASN A 497 -4.97 -41.34 -12.18
C ASN A 497 -4.12 -41.89 -11.04
N TYR A 498 -4.74 -42.26 -9.92
CA TYR A 498 -4.04 -42.81 -8.75
C TYR A 498 -4.81 -43.97 -8.09
N LYS A 499 -4.11 -44.75 -7.30
CA LYS A 499 -4.69 -45.74 -6.39
C LYS A 499 -3.89 -45.84 -5.12
N LYS A 500 -4.55 -46.08 -3.97
CA LYS A 500 -3.87 -46.37 -2.71
C LYS A 500 -3.42 -47.81 -2.67
N SER A 501 -2.18 -48.06 -2.33
CA SER A 501 -1.57 -49.37 -2.13
C SER A 501 -1.79 -49.87 -0.69
N ARG A 502 -1.57 -51.18 -0.43
CA ARG A 502 -1.75 -51.77 0.90
C ARG A 502 -0.76 -51.26 1.95
N ASP A 503 0.36 -50.74 1.52
CA ASP A 503 1.39 -50.12 2.36
C ASP A 503 1.07 -48.67 2.73
N GLY A 504 -0.12 -48.19 2.36
CA GLY A 504 -0.57 -46.82 2.63
C GLY A 504 -0.13 -45.77 1.61
N LYS A 505 0.79 -46.10 0.70
CA LYS A 505 1.25 -45.18 -0.35
C LYS A 505 0.24 -45.05 -1.48
N PHE A 506 0.32 -43.97 -2.20
CA PHE A 506 -0.41 -43.76 -3.44
C PHE A 506 0.49 -44.05 -4.65
N LYS A 507 -0.04 -44.79 -5.62
CA LYS A 507 0.63 -45.04 -6.90
C LYS A 507 -0.12 -44.37 -8.01
N PHE A 508 0.56 -43.56 -8.80
CA PHE A 508 0.02 -42.95 -10.00
C PHE A 508 0.13 -43.85 -11.23
N SER A 509 -0.62 -43.56 -12.30
CA SER A 509 -0.62 -44.35 -13.53
C SER A 509 0.73 -44.32 -14.27
N ASP A 510 1.52 -43.27 -14.10
CA ASP A 510 2.90 -43.15 -14.60
C ASP A 510 3.95 -43.91 -13.76
N SER A 511 3.50 -44.70 -12.79
CA SER A 511 4.30 -45.51 -11.88
C SER A 511 4.97 -44.75 -10.74
N GLU A 512 4.83 -43.45 -10.64
CA GLU A 512 5.33 -42.67 -9.52
C GLU A 512 4.58 -43.01 -8.22
N LEU A 513 5.28 -42.86 -7.10
CA LEU A 513 4.74 -43.15 -5.77
C LEU A 513 4.64 -41.84 -4.97
N ALA A 514 3.60 -41.75 -4.15
CA ALA A 514 3.47 -40.69 -3.19
C ALA A 514 3.13 -41.18 -1.79
N THR A 515 3.65 -40.47 -0.79
CA THR A 515 3.33 -40.67 0.62
C THR A 515 2.73 -39.37 1.16
N VAL A 516 1.50 -39.43 1.66
CA VAL A 516 0.87 -38.28 2.37
C VAL A 516 1.27 -38.40 3.83
N TYR A 517 2.01 -37.42 4.34
CA TYR A 517 2.47 -37.37 5.74
C TYR A 517 1.46 -36.65 6.63
N ASP A 518 0.83 -35.59 6.11
CA ASP A 518 -0.22 -34.85 6.80
C ASP A 518 -1.27 -34.33 5.80
N TRP A 519 -2.52 -34.33 6.23
CA TRP A 519 -3.64 -33.81 5.46
C TRP A 519 -4.60 -33.06 6.39
N GLN A 520 -4.95 -31.87 6.00
CA GLN A 520 -5.93 -31.02 6.66
C GLN A 520 -6.82 -30.38 5.59
N ASP A 521 -7.94 -29.80 5.99
CA ASP A 521 -8.86 -29.09 5.10
C ASP A 521 -8.25 -27.90 4.36
N ASN A 522 -7.15 -27.36 4.88
CA ASN A 522 -6.42 -26.22 4.31
C ASN A 522 -4.94 -26.52 4.02
N PHE A 523 -4.50 -27.79 4.11
CA PHE A 523 -3.09 -28.13 3.99
C PHE A 523 -2.85 -29.58 3.53
N ILE A 524 -1.77 -29.79 2.78
CA ILE A 524 -1.25 -31.14 2.47
C ILE A 524 0.28 -31.16 2.54
N ASP A 525 0.81 -32.19 3.20
CA ASP A 525 2.23 -32.54 3.22
C ASP A 525 2.40 -33.89 2.51
N VAL A 526 2.97 -33.87 1.33
CA VAL A 526 3.09 -35.05 0.46
C VAL A 526 4.48 -35.16 -0.14
N GLU A 527 5.02 -36.36 -0.17
CA GLU A 527 6.22 -36.69 -0.94
C GLU A 527 5.81 -37.41 -2.23
N ILE A 528 6.29 -36.91 -3.37
CA ILE A 528 6.08 -37.49 -4.69
C ILE A 528 7.45 -37.79 -5.30
N SER A 529 7.74 -39.07 -5.57
CA SER A 529 9.00 -39.51 -6.17
C SER A 529 10.27 -38.99 -5.46
N GLY A 530 10.21 -38.84 -4.11
CA GLY A 530 11.33 -38.35 -3.29
C GLY A 530 11.39 -36.84 -3.12
N SER A 531 10.53 -36.09 -3.79
CA SER A 531 10.35 -34.62 -3.58
C SER A 531 9.21 -34.38 -2.62
N ARG A 532 9.44 -33.67 -1.52
CA ARG A 532 8.43 -33.33 -0.51
C ARG A 532 7.83 -31.97 -0.76
N LEU A 533 6.53 -31.93 -0.89
CA LEU A 533 5.73 -30.72 -1.13
C LEU A 533 4.86 -30.46 0.11
N ARG A 534 5.00 -29.25 0.66
CA ARG A 534 4.12 -28.73 1.72
C ARG A 534 3.30 -27.60 1.13
N SER A 535 1.99 -27.79 1.08
CA SER A 535 1.13 -26.86 0.37
C SER A 535 -0.03 -26.42 1.22
N LYS A 536 -0.24 -25.10 1.29
CA LYS A 536 -1.53 -24.53 1.73
C LYS A 536 -2.55 -24.74 0.62
N VAL A 537 -3.77 -25.04 1.00
CA VAL A 537 -4.87 -25.29 0.07
C VAL A 537 -6.10 -24.50 0.48
N SER A 538 -6.79 -23.92 -0.49
CA SER A 538 -8.13 -23.36 -0.32
C SER A 538 -9.02 -23.85 -1.44
N PHE A 539 -10.28 -24.16 -1.13
CA PHE A 539 -11.21 -24.72 -2.11
C PHE A 539 -12.58 -24.08 -1.96
N GLU A 540 -13.09 -23.49 -3.03
CA GLU A 540 -14.41 -22.90 -3.08
C GLU A 540 -14.95 -22.96 -4.52
N ASP A 541 -16.23 -23.27 -4.71
CA ASP A 541 -16.92 -23.25 -6.02
C ASP A 541 -16.16 -23.99 -7.14
N ASN A 542 -15.59 -25.16 -6.84
CA ASN A 542 -14.73 -25.96 -7.73
C ASN A 542 -13.40 -25.30 -8.13
N LEU A 543 -13.03 -24.18 -7.53
CA LEU A 543 -11.71 -23.60 -7.66
C LEU A 543 -10.83 -24.08 -6.49
N LEU A 544 -9.75 -24.79 -6.82
CA LEU A 544 -8.74 -25.23 -5.87
C LEU A 544 -7.50 -24.34 -6.02
N LEU A 545 -7.12 -23.70 -4.95
CA LEU A 545 -5.92 -22.89 -4.84
C LEU A 545 -4.88 -23.71 -4.07
N ILE A 546 -3.72 -23.96 -4.68
CA ILE A 546 -2.60 -24.65 -4.05
C ILE A 546 -1.37 -23.76 -4.06
N HIS A 547 -0.79 -23.58 -2.89
CA HIS A 547 0.42 -22.79 -2.71
C HIS A 547 1.47 -23.64 -2.01
N THR A 548 2.58 -23.88 -2.66
CA THR A 548 3.71 -24.70 -2.16
C THR A 548 4.87 -23.77 -1.77
N TYR A 549 5.52 -24.11 -0.66
CA TYR A 549 6.69 -23.41 -0.14
C TYR A 549 7.97 -23.89 -0.80
#